data_51b352a7cf5499ea9b156d1fb3a3c4ba
#
_entry.id   51b352a7cf5499ea9b156d1fb3a3c4ba
#
_cell.length_a   1.000
_cell.length_b   1.000
_cell.length_c   1.000
_cell.angle_alpha   90.00
_cell.angle_beta   90.00
_cell.angle_gamma   90.00
#
_symmetry.space_group_name_H-M   'P 1'
#
loop_
_entity.id
_entity.type
_entity.pdbx_description
1 polymer ?
#
loop_
_entity_poly.entity_id
_entity_poly.type
_entity_poly.pdbx_seq_one_letter_code
_entity_poly.pdbx_strand_id
1 'polypeptide(L)'
;MKIKMLVMDVDGTMTDGNIYMSASGEAFKAFNIKDGYSIYTLDKYGITPVIITGRESQIVAHRAEELKISEVHQGVHDKLAMLHEVMEKHHVTKDEVAYIGDDYNDMDCMKICGYVGCPADAEDDIKPFVDYICQARSGEGVIREFVKKIISIEG
;
A
#
# COMPACT_ATOMS: atom_id res chain seq x y z
N MET A 1 1.99 8.51 18.75
CA MET A 1 0.94 7.65 18.17
C MET A 1 1.60 6.48 17.44
N LYS A 2 1.13 5.28 17.68
CA LYS A 2 1.79 4.11 17.11
C LYS A 2 1.00 3.55 15.93
N ILE A 3 1.66 3.39 14.79
CA ILE A 3 1.10 2.72 13.62
C ILE A 3 1.12 1.20 13.86
N LYS A 4 -0.02 0.57 13.65
CA LYS A 4 -0.19 -0.88 13.81
C LYS A 4 -0.54 -1.58 12.50
N MET A 5 -0.87 -0.82 11.47
CA MET A 5 -1.29 -1.36 10.18
C MET A 5 -0.77 -0.48 9.06
N LEU A 6 -0.24 -1.10 8.00
CA LEU A 6 0.13 -0.41 6.77
C LEU A 6 -0.72 -0.95 5.64
N VAL A 7 -1.57 -0.09 5.09
CA VAL A 7 -2.43 -0.42 3.94
C VAL A 7 -1.78 0.11 2.67
N MET A 8 -1.66 -0.77 1.68
CA MET A 8 -0.96 -0.47 0.43
C MET A 8 -1.86 -0.75 -0.77
N ASP A 9 -1.85 0.18 -1.73
CA ASP A 9 -2.32 -0.09 -3.07
C ASP A 9 -1.23 -0.88 -3.83
N VAL A 10 -1.58 -1.50 -4.94
CA VAL A 10 -0.63 -2.29 -5.74
C VAL A 10 -0.19 -1.54 -6.99
N ASP A 11 -1.10 -1.37 -7.96
CA ASP A 11 -0.73 -0.78 -9.26
C ASP A 11 -0.44 0.72 -9.11
N GLY A 12 0.78 1.12 -9.45
CA GLY A 12 1.22 2.50 -9.30
C GLY A 12 1.75 2.86 -7.91
N THR A 13 1.88 1.88 -7.02
CA THR A 13 2.46 2.05 -5.68
C THR A 13 3.51 0.98 -5.43
N MET A 14 3.11 -0.28 -5.29
CA MET A 14 4.04 -1.41 -5.19
C MET A 14 4.68 -1.74 -6.54
N THR A 15 3.96 -1.50 -7.65
CA THR A 15 4.45 -1.67 -9.01
C THR A 15 4.77 -0.32 -9.65
N ASP A 16 5.35 -0.36 -10.84
CA ASP A 16 5.68 0.84 -11.63
C ASP A 16 4.45 1.54 -12.26
N GLY A 17 3.25 0.98 -12.06
CA GLY A 17 2.02 1.55 -12.60
C GLY A 17 1.72 1.17 -14.05
N ASN A 18 2.61 0.41 -14.68
CA ASN A 18 2.40 -0.04 -16.06
C ASN A 18 1.69 -1.40 -16.07
N ILE A 19 0.95 -1.64 -17.14
CA ILE A 19 0.31 -2.93 -17.38
C ILE A 19 1.07 -3.62 -18.51
N TYR A 20 1.64 -4.78 -18.21
CA TYR A 20 2.40 -5.56 -19.17
C TYR A 20 1.49 -6.66 -19.73
N MET A 21 0.96 -6.42 -20.92
CA MET A 21 -0.06 -7.27 -21.54
C MET A 21 0.55 -8.24 -22.53
N SER A 22 0.03 -9.46 -22.55
CA SER A 22 0.23 -10.43 -23.63
C SER A 22 -1.10 -10.67 -24.35
N ALA A 23 -1.07 -11.48 -25.40
CA ALA A 23 -2.29 -11.85 -26.14
C ALA A 23 -3.29 -12.62 -25.25
N SER A 24 -2.80 -13.28 -24.19
CA SER A 24 -3.63 -14.07 -23.26
C SER A 24 -4.00 -13.31 -21.98
N GLY A 25 -3.66 -12.04 -21.88
CA GLY A 25 -3.94 -11.20 -20.72
C GLY A 25 -2.68 -10.61 -20.11
N GLU A 26 -2.73 -10.29 -18.82
CA GLU A 26 -1.59 -9.71 -18.12
C GLU A 26 -0.42 -10.69 -18.09
N ALA A 27 0.76 -10.22 -18.53
CA ALA A 27 1.97 -11.03 -18.64
C ALA A 27 2.75 -11.09 -17.32
N PHE A 28 3.01 -9.93 -16.70
CA PHE A 28 3.75 -9.82 -15.45
C PHE A 28 3.52 -8.46 -14.80
N LYS A 29 3.97 -8.34 -13.54
CA LYS A 29 4.08 -7.07 -12.83
C LYS A 29 5.51 -6.93 -12.32
N ALA A 30 6.00 -5.70 -12.28
CA ALA A 30 7.34 -5.40 -11.77
C ALA A 30 7.24 -4.92 -10.32
N PHE A 31 7.75 -5.73 -9.38
CA PHE A 31 7.85 -5.39 -7.96
C PHE A 31 9.30 -5.07 -7.60
N ASN A 32 9.49 -4.27 -6.58
CA ASN A 32 10.82 -3.91 -6.09
C ASN A 32 11.25 -4.82 -4.94
N ILE A 33 12.46 -5.35 -5.00
CA ILE A 33 12.93 -6.31 -4.00
C ILE A 33 13.11 -5.68 -2.62
N LYS A 34 13.53 -4.42 -2.55
CA LYS A 34 13.71 -3.72 -1.27
C LYS A 34 12.37 -3.41 -0.61
N ASP A 35 11.37 -3.09 -1.41
CA ASP A 35 9.99 -2.94 -0.93
C ASP A 35 9.50 -4.25 -0.33
N GLY A 36 9.74 -5.36 -1.02
CA GLY A 36 9.35 -6.68 -0.53
C GLY A 36 9.97 -7.02 0.81
N TYR A 37 11.26 -6.77 0.96
CA TYR A 37 11.96 -7.04 2.22
C TYR A 37 11.39 -6.18 3.36
N SER A 38 11.10 -4.92 3.08
CA SER A 38 10.52 -4.02 4.08
C SER A 38 9.14 -4.49 4.54
N ILE A 39 8.31 -4.94 3.62
CA ILE A 39 6.99 -5.51 3.95
C ILE A 39 7.14 -6.79 4.76
N TYR A 40 8.01 -7.68 4.34
CA TYR A 40 8.24 -8.97 4.98
C TYR A 40 8.68 -8.82 6.45
N THR A 41 9.35 -7.74 6.78
CA THR A 41 9.89 -7.50 8.13
C THR A 41 9.04 -6.57 9.00
N LEU A 42 7.85 -6.17 8.54
CA LEU A 42 6.97 -5.27 9.30
C LEU A 42 6.54 -5.84 10.66
N ASP A 43 6.44 -7.15 10.78
CA ASP A 43 6.07 -7.82 12.03
C ASP A 43 7.03 -7.49 13.19
N LYS A 44 8.30 -7.23 12.87
CA LYS A 44 9.29 -6.81 13.87
C LYS A 44 8.91 -5.50 14.57
N TYR A 45 8.09 -4.70 13.93
CA TYR A 45 7.64 -3.41 14.44
C TYR A 45 6.18 -3.46 14.91
N GLY A 46 5.56 -4.63 14.89
CA GLY A 46 4.16 -4.78 15.25
C GLY A 46 3.20 -4.16 14.24
N ILE A 47 3.61 -4.07 12.98
CA ILE A 47 2.81 -3.48 11.91
C ILE A 47 2.30 -4.59 10.99
N THR A 48 0.99 -4.65 10.80
CA THR A 48 0.34 -5.62 9.91
C THR A 48 0.26 -5.05 8.50
N PRO A 49 0.88 -5.71 7.49
CA PRO A 49 0.71 -5.28 6.10
C PRO A 49 -0.64 -5.71 5.55
N VAL A 50 -1.29 -4.82 4.80
CA VAL A 50 -2.59 -5.05 4.17
C VAL A 50 -2.53 -4.56 2.73
N ILE A 51 -3.07 -5.35 1.80
CA ILE A 51 -3.27 -4.92 0.42
C ILE A 51 -4.75 -4.70 0.19
N ILE A 52 -5.11 -3.51 -0.32
CA ILE A 52 -6.45 -3.19 -0.81
C ILE A 52 -6.26 -2.60 -2.22
N THR A 53 -6.71 -3.34 -3.23
CA THR A 53 -6.48 -2.96 -4.63
C THR A 53 -7.73 -3.19 -5.49
N GLY A 54 -7.90 -2.34 -6.50
CA GLY A 54 -9.08 -2.39 -7.37
C GLY A 54 -9.06 -3.51 -8.41
N ARG A 55 -7.90 -3.86 -8.90
CA ARG A 55 -7.74 -4.93 -9.88
C ARG A 55 -7.61 -6.27 -9.18
N GLU A 56 -7.79 -7.34 -9.96
CA GLU A 56 -7.61 -8.70 -9.46
C GLU A 56 -6.58 -9.41 -10.34
N SER A 57 -5.59 -10.05 -9.70
CA SER A 57 -4.48 -10.68 -10.39
C SER A 57 -3.92 -11.83 -9.55
N GLN A 58 -3.72 -12.99 -10.18
CA GLN A 58 -3.04 -14.11 -9.52
C GLN A 58 -1.58 -13.77 -9.20
N ILE A 59 -0.98 -12.85 -9.97
CA ILE A 59 0.39 -12.37 -9.73
C ILE A 59 0.46 -11.69 -8.37
N VAL A 60 -0.52 -10.84 -8.03
CA VAL A 60 -0.60 -10.17 -6.74
C VAL A 60 -0.79 -11.18 -5.61
N ALA A 61 -1.68 -12.15 -5.79
CA ALA A 61 -1.89 -13.21 -4.80
C ALA A 61 -0.60 -13.99 -4.54
N HIS A 62 0.13 -14.33 -5.60
CA HIS A 62 1.40 -15.05 -5.49
C HIS A 62 2.47 -14.20 -4.77
N ARG A 63 2.58 -12.92 -5.13
CA ARG A 63 3.54 -12.01 -4.47
C ARG A 63 3.21 -11.81 -2.99
N ALA A 64 1.93 -11.64 -2.67
CA ALA A 64 1.49 -11.49 -1.29
C ALA A 64 1.84 -12.72 -0.45
N GLU A 65 1.69 -13.91 -1.01
CA GLU A 65 2.09 -15.16 -0.35
C GLU A 65 3.59 -15.20 -0.08
N GLU A 66 4.42 -14.82 -1.06
CA GLU A 66 5.86 -14.73 -0.87
C GLU A 66 6.24 -13.79 0.27
N LEU A 67 5.53 -12.68 0.40
CA LEU A 67 5.77 -11.65 1.41
C LEU A 67 5.07 -11.92 2.73
N LYS A 68 4.32 -13.01 2.83
CA LYS A 68 3.53 -13.40 4.00
C LYS A 68 2.51 -12.34 4.41
N ILE A 69 1.89 -11.70 3.42
CA ILE A 69 0.78 -10.79 3.64
C ILE A 69 -0.50 -11.61 3.70
N SER A 70 -1.15 -11.68 4.86
CA SER A 70 -2.38 -12.45 5.03
C SER A 70 -3.65 -11.66 4.70
N GLU A 71 -3.61 -10.35 4.82
CA GLU A 71 -4.74 -9.47 4.49
C GLU A 71 -4.58 -8.92 3.08
N VAL A 72 -5.19 -9.63 2.10
CA VAL A 72 -5.11 -9.27 0.68
C VAL A 72 -6.52 -9.17 0.14
N HIS A 73 -6.90 -7.98 -0.27
CA HIS A 73 -8.23 -7.70 -0.81
C HIS A 73 -8.09 -7.13 -2.22
N GLN A 74 -8.45 -7.94 -3.20
CA GLN A 74 -8.40 -7.59 -4.62
C GLN A 74 -9.81 -7.38 -5.17
N GLY A 75 -9.93 -6.73 -6.31
CA GLY A 75 -11.22 -6.47 -6.95
C GLY A 75 -12.12 -5.55 -6.12
N VAL A 76 -11.52 -4.67 -5.32
CA VAL A 76 -12.24 -3.81 -4.38
C VAL A 76 -12.64 -2.52 -5.08
N HIS A 77 -13.95 -2.28 -5.20
CA HIS A 77 -14.48 -1.05 -5.77
C HIS A 77 -14.58 0.07 -4.73
N ASP A 78 -15.02 -0.27 -3.51
CA ASP A 78 -15.12 0.67 -2.40
C ASP A 78 -14.01 0.38 -1.39
N LYS A 79 -12.85 1.03 -1.60
CA LYS A 79 -11.69 0.83 -0.73
C LYS A 79 -11.94 1.29 0.70
N LEU A 80 -12.74 2.35 0.89
CA LEU A 80 -13.03 2.85 2.22
C LEU A 80 -13.85 1.85 3.03
N ALA A 81 -14.87 1.25 2.43
CA ALA A 81 -15.67 0.22 3.09
C ALA A 81 -14.81 -0.98 3.49
N MET A 82 -13.92 -1.42 2.60
CA MET A 82 -13.00 -2.52 2.88
C MET A 82 -12.01 -2.14 4.00
N LEU A 83 -11.51 -0.93 3.98
CA LEU A 83 -10.61 -0.44 5.04
C LEU A 83 -11.30 -0.52 6.41
N HIS A 84 -12.56 -0.09 6.51
CA HIS A 84 -13.31 -0.17 7.76
C HIS A 84 -13.47 -1.61 8.23
N GLU A 85 -13.77 -2.55 7.33
CA GLU A 85 -13.88 -3.98 7.66
C GLU A 85 -12.57 -4.53 8.23
N VAL A 86 -11.45 -4.21 7.60
CA VAL A 86 -10.13 -4.68 8.03
C VAL A 86 -9.75 -4.07 9.37
N MET A 87 -10.02 -2.77 9.56
CA MET A 87 -9.76 -2.09 10.83
C MET A 87 -10.56 -2.72 11.98
N GLU A 88 -11.83 -3.01 11.75
CA GLU A 88 -12.68 -3.65 12.75
C GLU A 88 -12.18 -5.05 13.10
N LYS A 89 -11.83 -5.83 12.09
CA LYS A 89 -11.29 -7.19 12.27
C LYS A 89 -10.03 -7.21 13.15
N HIS A 90 -9.15 -6.24 12.96
CA HIS A 90 -7.88 -6.15 13.68
C HIS A 90 -7.93 -5.27 14.93
N HIS A 91 -9.07 -4.71 15.24
CA HIS A 91 -9.27 -3.83 16.40
C HIS A 91 -8.28 -2.64 16.40
N VAL A 92 -8.07 -2.03 15.23
CA VAL A 92 -7.24 -0.84 15.08
C VAL A 92 -8.11 0.38 14.78
N THR A 93 -7.70 1.53 15.30
CA THR A 93 -8.36 2.81 15.02
C THR A 93 -7.73 3.45 13.78
N LYS A 94 -8.44 4.40 13.18
CA LYS A 94 -7.93 5.12 12.00
C LYS A 94 -6.57 5.77 12.24
N ASP A 95 -6.33 6.25 13.45
CA ASP A 95 -5.08 6.92 13.82
C ASP A 95 -3.90 5.94 13.90
N GLU A 96 -4.17 4.65 13.98
CA GLU A 96 -3.16 3.60 14.02
C GLU A 96 -2.86 3.00 12.64
N VAL A 97 -3.47 3.55 11.59
CA VAL A 97 -3.31 3.08 10.21
C VAL A 97 -2.44 4.04 9.41
N ALA A 98 -1.41 3.50 8.77
CA ALA A 98 -0.69 4.19 7.71
C ALA A 98 -1.22 3.69 6.36
N TYR A 99 -1.33 4.58 5.39
CA TYR A 99 -1.86 4.28 4.07
C TYR A 99 -0.95 4.84 2.99
N ILE A 100 -0.67 4.06 1.95
CA ILE A 100 0.07 4.53 0.79
C ILE A 100 -0.65 4.13 -0.49
N GLY A 101 -0.87 5.09 -1.37
CA GLY A 101 -1.53 4.92 -2.65
C GLY A 101 -1.15 6.02 -3.62
N ASP A 102 -1.66 5.96 -4.85
CA ASP A 102 -1.20 6.83 -5.94
C ASP A 102 -2.30 7.53 -6.74
N ASP A 103 -3.57 7.18 -6.54
CA ASP A 103 -4.62 7.61 -7.46
C ASP A 103 -5.92 7.98 -6.75
N TYR A 104 -6.91 8.43 -7.51
CA TYR A 104 -8.19 8.93 -7.01
C TYR A 104 -8.94 7.93 -6.13
N ASN A 105 -8.86 6.63 -6.45
CA ASN A 105 -9.56 5.60 -5.66
C ASN A 105 -8.96 5.38 -4.26
N ASP A 106 -7.83 5.99 -3.96
CA ASP A 106 -7.21 5.97 -2.63
C ASP A 106 -7.65 7.14 -1.76
N MET A 107 -8.24 8.17 -2.35
CA MET A 107 -8.44 9.47 -1.69
C MET A 107 -9.30 9.37 -0.44
N ASP A 108 -10.40 8.63 -0.48
CA ASP A 108 -11.30 8.51 0.68
C ASP A 108 -10.61 7.84 1.86
N CYS A 109 -9.77 6.84 1.60
CA CYS A 109 -8.96 6.20 2.63
C CYS A 109 -7.91 7.16 3.18
N MET A 110 -7.26 7.91 2.30
CA MET A 110 -6.23 8.88 2.69
C MET A 110 -6.77 9.94 3.65
N LYS A 111 -8.02 10.34 3.47
CA LYS A 111 -8.64 11.39 4.32
C LYS A 111 -8.86 10.97 5.76
N ILE A 112 -8.89 9.68 6.05
CA ILE A 112 -9.19 9.20 7.41
C ILE A 112 -8.01 8.58 8.14
N CYS A 113 -6.99 8.12 7.43
CA CYS A 113 -5.88 7.42 8.06
C CYS A 113 -4.94 8.35 8.82
N GLY A 114 -4.25 7.80 9.81
CA GLY A 114 -3.40 8.57 10.72
C GLY A 114 -2.11 9.07 10.09
N TYR A 115 -1.55 8.33 9.15
CA TYR A 115 -0.36 8.76 8.43
C TYR A 115 -0.42 8.28 6.98
N VAL A 116 -0.30 9.20 6.04
CA VAL A 116 -0.59 8.93 4.63
C VAL A 116 0.59 9.34 3.76
N GLY A 117 0.94 8.49 2.80
CA GLY A 117 2.00 8.76 1.84
C GLY A 117 1.59 8.44 0.41
N CYS A 118 2.41 8.91 -0.52
CA CYS A 118 2.27 8.57 -1.94
C CYS A 118 3.65 8.55 -2.61
N PRO A 119 3.76 7.86 -3.77
CA PRO A 119 4.98 7.93 -4.59
C PRO A 119 5.18 9.33 -5.19
N ALA A 120 6.40 9.62 -5.62
CA ALA A 120 6.71 10.88 -6.31
C ALA A 120 5.87 11.09 -7.58
N ASP A 121 5.53 10.01 -8.27
CA ASP A 121 4.76 10.02 -9.51
C ASP A 121 3.25 9.78 -9.31
N ALA A 122 2.75 9.92 -8.08
CA ALA A 122 1.33 9.84 -7.80
C ALA A 122 0.56 10.95 -8.53
N GLU A 123 -0.74 10.75 -8.69
CA GLU A 123 -1.61 11.77 -9.25
C GLU A 123 -1.51 13.06 -8.44
N ASP A 124 -1.32 14.20 -9.13
CA ASP A 124 -1.11 15.48 -8.45
C ASP A 124 -2.27 15.87 -7.54
N ASP A 125 -3.49 15.50 -7.90
CA ASP A 125 -4.69 15.89 -7.13
C ASP A 125 -4.77 15.22 -5.77
N ILE A 126 -4.07 14.12 -5.54
CA ILE A 126 -4.07 13.46 -4.23
C ILE A 126 -2.96 13.97 -3.31
N LYS A 127 -1.93 14.58 -3.84
CA LYS A 127 -0.78 15.05 -3.06
C LYS A 127 -1.13 16.00 -1.91
N PRO A 128 -2.13 16.89 -2.05
CA PRO A 128 -2.55 17.74 -0.92
C PRO A 128 -3.11 16.96 0.28
N PHE A 129 -3.52 15.71 0.09
CA PHE A 129 -4.14 14.88 1.14
C PHE A 129 -3.15 13.95 1.84
N VAL A 130 -1.87 14.00 1.49
CA VAL A 130 -0.85 13.12 2.09
C VAL A 130 0.02 13.89 3.08
N ASP A 131 0.54 13.14 4.05
CA ASP A 131 1.48 13.69 5.04
C ASP A 131 2.91 13.64 4.51
N TYR A 132 3.21 12.69 3.64
CA TYR A 132 4.55 12.48 3.12
C TYR A 132 4.53 12.10 1.64
N ILE A 133 5.15 12.91 0.80
CA ILE A 133 5.36 12.59 -0.61
C ILE A 133 6.75 11.95 -0.71
N CYS A 134 6.81 10.68 -1.10
CA CYS A 134 8.08 9.98 -1.23
C CYS A 134 8.92 10.57 -2.36
N GLN A 135 10.23 10.50 -2.23
CA GLN A 135 11.15 10.87 -3.30
C GLN A 135 11.22 9.78 -4.37
N ALA A 136 11.02 8.53 -3.97
CA ALA A 136 11.00 7.40 -4.88
C ALA A 136 9.72 7.38 -5.71
N ARG A 137 9.85 6.94 -6.96
CA ARG A 137 8.72 6.66 -7.83
C ARG A 137 8.12 5.29 -7.51
N SER A 138 6.89 5.09 -7.93
CA SER A 138 6.19 3.81 -7.77
C SER A 138 7.04 2.64 -8.32
N GLY A 139 7.08 1.53 -7.57
CA GLY A 139 7.87 0.37 -7.95
C GLY A 139 9.38 0.53 -7.84
N GLU A 140 9.87 1.66 -7.33
CA GLU A 140 11.30 1.98 -7.25
C GLU A 140 11.80 2.17 -5.82
N GLY A 141 11.21 1.48 -4.86
CA GLY A 141 11.61 1.58 -3.46
C GLY A 141 10.74 2.47 -2.60
N VAL A 142 9.57 2.82 -3.08
CA VAL A 142 8.66 3.75 -2.37
C VAL A 142 8.15 3.16 -1.06
N ILE A 143 7.88 1.87 -1.01
CA ILE A 143 7.42 1.22 0.23
C ILE A 143 8.55 1.21 1.26
N ARG A 144 9.77 0.89 0.85
CA ARG A 144 10.95 0.97 1.73
C ARG A 144 11.09 2.36 2.34
N GLU A 145 10.97 3.39 1.52
CA GLU A 145 11.08 4.77 1.97
C GLU A 145 9.98 5.12 2.97
N PHE A 146 8.73 4.76 2.66
CA PHE A 146 7.59 5.07 3.51
C PHE A 146 7.67 4.33 4.85
N VAL A 147 8.05 3.05 4.83
CA VAL A 147 8.24 2.26 6.06
C VAL A 147 9.31 2.90 6.95
N LYS A 148 10.44 3.30 6.37
CA LYS A 148 11.49 3.99 7.14
C LYS A 148 10.96 5.28 7.76
N LYS A 149 10.13 6.01 7.03
CA LYS A 149 9.52 7.25 7.54
C LYS A 149 8.58 6.97 8.71
N ILE A 150 7.71 5.98 8.59
CA ILE A 150 6.80 5.56 9.66
C ILE A 150 7.59 5.23 10.93
N ILE A 151 8.62 4.40 10.78
CA ILE A 151 9.44 3.97 11.93
C ILE A 151 10.13 5.18 12.56
N SER A 152 10.62 6.12 11.77
CA SER A 152 11.32 7.31 12.26
C SER A 152 10.45 8.24 13.10
N ILE A 153 9.16 8.38 12.76
CA ILE A 153 8.26 9.25 13.50
C ILE A 153 7.77 8.64 14.82
N GLU A 154 7.88 7.33 14.96
CA GLU A 154 7.48 6.61 16.18
C GLU A 154 8.63 6.44 17.16
N GLY A 155 9.85 6.55 16.65
CA GLY A 155 11.05 6.45 17.45
C GLY A 155 11.34 7.73 18.16
#